data_f0354c15395f050026ab6aa504c43415
#
_entry.id   f0354c15395f050026ab6aa504c43415
#
_cell.length_a   1.000
_cell.length_b   1.000
_cell.length_c   1.000
_cell.angle_alpha   90.00
_cell.angle_beta   90.00
_cell.angle_gamma   90.00
#
_symmetry.space_group_name_H-M   'P 1'
#
loop_
_entity.id
_entity.type
_entity.pdbx_description
1 polymer ?
#
loop_
_entity_poly.entity_id
_entity_poly.type
_entity_poly.pdbx_seq_one_letter_code
_entity_poly.pdbx_strand_id
1 'polypeptide(L)'
;MKITSVKKYKGTTYEVVIDEERKIYLHADIIADYSVFAGTELDTAALRKIIWASNFRRAYQRALFLLDYRDYSYAEMYNKLLGTYKSERLCGEVMKKLTSNGFIDDRRYAERAARKL
;
A
#
# COMPACT_ATOMS: atom_id res chain seq x y z
N MET A 1 -15.17 18.46 -1.71
CA MET A 1 -14.24 18.48 -0.55
C MET A 1 -12.98 19.24 -0.97
N LYS A 2 -12.49 20.08 -0.08
CA LYS A 2 -11.32 20.90 -0.37
C LYS A 2 -10.13 20.48 0.49
N ILE A 3 -8.96 20.38 -0.13
CA ILE A 3 -7.72 20.15 0.60
C ILE A 3 -7.33 21.45 1.26
N THR A 4 -7.35 21.49 2.60
CA THR A 4 -7.05 22.68 3.39
C THR A 4 -5.56 22.88 3.54
N SER A 5 -4.81 21.84 3.84
CA SER A 5 -3.36 21.93 4.00
C SER A 5 -2.66 20.61 3.71
N VAL A 6 -1.39 20.72 3.31
CA VAL A 6 -0.49 19.58 3.10
C VAL A 6 0.81 19.93 3.81
N LYS A 7 1.14 19.17 4.86
CA LYS A 7 2.33 19.44 5.68
C LYS A 7 3.15 18.19 5.89
N LYS A 8 4.46 18.34 5.90
CA LYS A 8 5.34 17.23 6.22
C LYS A 8 5.04 16.73 7.65
N TYR A 9 4.85 15.44 7.80
CA TYR A 9 4.53 14.83 9.08
C TYR A 9 5.74 14.08 9.65
N LYS A 10 6.17 13.02 8.96
CA LYS A 10 7.28 12.19 9.43
C LYS A 10 7.93 11.49 8.22
N GLY A 11 9.24 11.65 8.05
CA GLY A 11 9.95 11.06 6.92
C GLY A 11 9.36 11.49 5.58
N THR A 12 8.89 10.54 4.79
CA THR A 12 8.25 10.79 3.49
C THR A 12 6.73 10.87 3.58
N THR A 13 6.16 10.86 4.78
CA THR A 13 4.73 10.95 5.01
C THR A 13 4.31 12.39 5.23
N TYR A 14 3.20 12.78 4.60
CA TYR A 14 2.61 14.11 4.74
C TYR A 14 1.23 14.01 5.36
N GLU A 15 0.90 14.98 6.20
CA GLU A 15 -0.45 15.15 6.75
C GLU A 15 -1.25 16.01 5.80
N VAL A 16 -2.36 15.47 5.31
CA VAL A 16 -3.29 16.17 4.43
C VAL A 16 -4.59 16.41 5.19
N VAL A 17 -4.98 17.67 5.31
CA VAL A 17 -6.22 18.06 5.97
C VAL A 17 -7.26 18.37 4.92
N ILE A 18 -8.45 17.78 5.07
CA ILE A 18 -9.57 17.93 4.16
C ILE A 18 -10.72 18.60 4.90
N ASP A 19 -11.27 19.67 4.31
CA ASP A 19 -12.37 20.45 4.87
C ASP A 19 -12.10 20.91 6.32
N GLU A 20 -10.85 21.22 6.62
CA GLU A 20 -10.38 21.71 7.92
C GLU A 20 -10.54 20.72 9.10
N GLU A 21 -11.07 19.53 8.86
CA GLU A 21 -11.38 18.56 9.92
C GLU A 21 -10.72 17.21 9.73
N ARG A 22 -10.86 16.62 8.53
CA ARG A 22 -10.39 15.27 8.29
C ARG A 22 -8.91 15.24 7.97
N LYS A 23 -8.17 14.43 8.72
CA LYS A 23 -6.74 14.22 8.48
C LYS A 23 -6.49 12.87 7.85
N ILE A 24 -5.71 12.85 6.78
CA ILE A 24 -5.21 11.62 6.18
C ILE A 24 -3.70 11.75 6.02
N TYR A 25 -3.01 10.62 5.95
CA TYR A 25 -1.55 10.58 5.87
C TYR A 25 -1.16 9.88 4.58
N LEU A 26 -0.44 10.58 3.72
CA LEU A 26 -0.06 10.11 2.39
C LEU A 26 1.45 10.17 2.20
N HIS A 27 1.98 9.19 1.47
CA HIS A 27 3.36 9.22 1.05
C HIS A 27 3.58 10.31 0.00
N ALA A 28 4.78 10.90 -0.03
CA ALA A 28 5.15 11.92 -1.00
C ALA A 28 4.85 11.53 -2.46
N ASP A 29 5.07 10.26 -2.81
CA ASP A 29 4.81 9.77 -4.17
C ASP A 29 3.32 9.85 -4.54
N ILE A 30 2.43 9.55 -3.58
CA ILE A 30 0.99 9.64 -3.80
C ILE A 30 0.57 11.11 -3.98
N ILE A 31 1.15 12.01 -3.19
CA ILE A 31 0.91 13.44 -3.32
C ILE A 31 1.30 13.93 -4.71
N ALA A 32 2.47 13.53 -5.19
CA ALA A 32 2.95 13.90 -6.51
C ALA A 32 2.10 13.30 -7.63
N ASP A 33 1.80 12.00 -7.55
CA ASP A 33 1.07 11.27 -8.60
C ASP A 33 -0.36 11.79 -8.79
N TYR A 34 -1.00 12.20 -7.70
CA TYR A 34 -2.40 12.64 -7.71
C TYR A 34 -2.54 14.16 -7.58
N SER A 35 -1.43 14.89 -7.62
CA SER A 35 -1.43 16.36 -7.53
C SER A 35 -2.22 16.88 -6.32
N VAL A 36 -1.87 16.36 -5.14
CA VAL A 36 -2.54 16.70 -3.88
C VAL A 36 -1.93 17.98 -3.31
N PHE A 37 -2.59 19.11 -3.52
CA PHE A 37 -2.11 20.42 -3.06
C PHE A 37 -3.19 21.16 -2.29
N ALA A 38 -2.77 22.03 -1.37
CA ALA A 38 -3.69 22.93 -0.66
C ALA A 38 -4.50 23.74 -1.67
N GLY A 39 -5.79 23.83 -1.44
CA GLY A 39 -6.72 24.54 -2.34
C GLY A 39 -7.34 23.67 -3.44
N THR A 40 -6.89 22.44 -3.61
CA THR A 40 -7.45 21.52 -4.62
C THR A 40 -8.82 21.02 -4.15
N GLU A 41 -9.79 21.03 -5.09
CA GLU A 41 -11.09 20.41 -4.87
C GLU A 41 -11.04 18.94 -5.25
N LEU A 42 -11.64 18.10 -4.41
CA LEU A 42 -11.77 16.66 -4.65
C LEU A 42 -13.22 16.25 -4.56
N ASP A 43 -13.65 15.37 -5.46
CA ASP A 43 -14.90 14.66 -5.26
C ASP A 43 -14.66 13.35 -4.50
N THR A 44 -15.75 12.67 -4.11
CA THR A 44 -15.65 11.42 -3.36
C THR A 44 -14.91 10.34 -4.14
N ALA A 45 -15.12 10.27 -5.46
CA ALA A 45 -14.46 9.27 -6.29
C ALA A 45 -12.94 9.49 -6.35
N ALA A 46 -12.51 10.73 -6.48
CA ALA A 46 -11.09 11.10 -6.48
C ALA A 46 -10.43 10.75 -5.15
N LEU A 47 -11.11 11.08 -4.04
CA LEU A 47 -10.60 10.76 -2.70
C LEU A 47 -10.47 9.24 -2.50
N ARG A 48 -11.45 8.47 -2.95
CA ARG A 48 -11.38 6.99 -2.87
C ARG A 48 -10.19 6.43 -3.64
N LYS A 49 -9.91 6.96 -4.82
CA LYS A 49 -8.77 6.54 -5.62
C LYS A 49 -7.44 6.83 -4.91
N ILE A 50 -7.33 8.00 -4.30
CA ILE A 50 -6.13 8.40 -3.55
C ILE A 50 -5.92 7.49 -2.35
N ILE A 51 -6.97 7.23 -1.58
CA ILE A 51 -6.91 6.35 -0.41
C ILE A 51 -6.54 4.92 -0.83
N TRP A 52 -7.16 4.42 -1.91
CA TRP A 52 -6.82 3.10 -2.45
C TRP A 52 -5.35 3.01 -2.84
N ALA A 53 -4.85 4.00 -3.59
CA ALA A 53 -3.45 4.02 -4.02
C ALA A 53 -2.50 4.07 -2.82
N SER A 54 -2.85 4.85 -1.81
CA SER A 54 -2.08 4.94 -0.57
C SER A 54 -2.02 3.60 0.16
N ASN A 55 -3.17 2.95 0.33
CA ASN A 55 -3.23 1.64 1.00
C ASN A 55 -2.52 0.56 0.20
N PHE A 56 -2.68 0.57 -1.12
CA PHE A 56 -1.99 -0.36 -2.01
C PHE A 56 -0.47 -0.22 -1.86
N ARG A 57 0.03 1.01 -1.91
CA ARG A 57 1.45 1.28 -1.75
C ARG A 57 1.98 0.76 -0.40
N ARG A 58 1.26 1.04 0.67
CA ARG A 58 1.65 0.58 2.01
C ARG A 58 1.70 -0.94 2.10
N ALA A 59 0.67 -1.61 1.59
CA ALA A 59 0.59 -3.07 1.60
C ALA A 59 1.71 -3.69 0.77
N TYR A 60 1.96 -3.16 -0.41
CA TYR A 60 3.01 -3.64 -1.29
C TYR A 60 4.40 -3.47 -0.64
N GLN A 61 4.69 -2.28 -0.11
CA GLN A 61 5.95 -2.01 0.58
C GLN A 61 6.12 -2.88 1.82
N ARG A 62 5.04 -3.12 2.56
CA ARG A 62 5.06 -4.04 3.71
C ARG A 62 5.43 -5.45 3.27
N ALA A 63 4.86 -5.92 2.17
CA ALA A 63 5.18 -7.24 1.64
C ALA A 63 6.65 -7.34 1.24
N LEU A 64 7.19 -6.34 0.55
CA LEU A 64 8.61 -6.32 0.18
C LEU A 64 9.50 -6.34 1.43
N PHE A 65 9.14 -5.58 2.45
CA PHE A 65 9.85 -5.56 3.72
C PHE A 65 9.90 -6.96 4.36
N LEU A 66 8.75 -7.66 4.37
CA LEU A 66 8.68 -9.01 4.93
C LEU A 66 9.51 -10.01 4.12
N LEU A 67 9.52 -9.87 2.79
CA LEU A 67 10.29 -10.74 1.90
C LEU A 67 11.81 -10.56 2.05
N ASP A 68 12.26 -9.42 2.56
CA ASP A 68 13.68 -9.21 2.88
C ASP A 68 14.16 -10.12 4.02
N TYR A 69 13.25 -10.56 4.89
CA TYR A 69 13.60 -11.42 6.03
C TYR A 69 13.50 -12.90 5.71
N ARG A 70 12.53 -13.32 4.91
CA ARG A 70 12.36 -14.71 4.53
C ARG A 70 11.45 -14.86 3.32
N ASP A 71 11.46 -16.06 2.73
CA ASP A 71 10.51 -16.40 1.68
C ASP A 71 9.12 -16.61 2.28
N TYR A 72 8.10 -16.25 1.50
CA TYR A 72 6.70 -16.47 1.82
C TYR A 72 6.03 -17.19 0.66
N SER A 73 5.16 -18.16 0.98
CA SER A 73 4.24 -18.68 -0.01
C SER A 73 3.15 -17.65 -0.31
N TYR A 74 2.41 -17.84 -1.39
CA TYR A 74 1.27 -16.99 -1.72
C TYR A 74 0.29 -16.89 -0.54
N ALA A 75 -0.14 -18.06 -0.02
CA ALA A 75 -1.11 -18.10 1.07
C ALA A 75 -0.62 -17.41 2.33
N GLU A 76 0.64 -17.61 2.70
CA GLU A 76 1.23 -16.96 3.87
C GLU A 76 1.22 -15.45 3.74
N MET A 77 1.68 -14.94 2.59
CA MET A 77 1.73 -13.49 2.38
C MET A 77 0.32 -12.89 2.31
N TYR A 78 -0.60 -13.53 1.58
CA TYR A 78 -1.98 -13.09 1.51
C TYR A 78 -2.62 -12.97 2.89
N ASN A 79 -2.49 -14.01 3.72
CA ASN A 79 -3.05 -14.01 5.07
C ASN A 79 -2.41 -12.94 5.95
N LYS A 80 -1.10 -12.71 5.80
CA LYS A 80 -0.38 -11.68 6.54
C LYS A 80 -0.92 -10.29 6.21
N LEU A 81 -1.09 -10.00 4.93
CA LEU A 81 -1.62 -8.72 4.48
C LEU A 81 -3.10 -8.55 4.84
N LEU A 82 -3.89 -9.60 4.71
CA LEU A 82 -5.31 -9.56 5.04
C LEU A 82 -5.53 -9.26 6.52
N GLY A 83 -4.69 -9.79 7.39
CA GLY A 83 -4.74 -9.52 8.82
C GLY A 83 -4.55 -8.05 9.18
N THR A 84 -3.76 -7.34 8.39
CA THR A 84 -3.47 -5.91 8.60
C THR A 84 -4.45 -5.00 7.87
N TYR A 85 -4.69 -5.25 6.58
CA TYR A 85 -5.44 -4.34 5.72
C TYR A 85 -6.92 -4.69 5.59
N LYS A 86 -7.30 -5.89 5.92
CA LYS A 86 -8.69 -6.37 6.02
C LYS A 86 -9.55 -6.15 4.77
N SER A 87 -8.92 -6.12 3.60
CA SER A 87 -9.58 -5.98 2.32
C SER A 87 -9.11 -7.08 1.38
N GLU A 88 -9.99 -8.00 1.07
CA GLU A 88 -9.67 -9.10 0.14
C GLU A 88 -9.30 -8.58 -1.24
N ARG A 89 -10.02 -7.56 -1.71
CA ARG A 89 -9.75 -6.94 -3.00
C ARG A 89 -8.36 -6.31 -3.04
N LEU A 90 -8.03 -5.52 -2.02
CA LEU A 90 -6.73 -4.85 -1.93
C LEU A 90 -5.59 -5.88 -1.87
N CYS A 91 -5.72 -6.84 -0.97
CA CYS A 91 -4.69 -7.87 -0.79
C CYS A 91 -4.52 -8.71 -2.05
N GLY A 92 -5.62 -9.06 -2.73
CA GLY A 92 -5.58 -9.80 -3.99
C GLY A 92 -4.83 -9.03 -5.08
N GLU A 93 -5.08 -7.73 -5.21
CA GLU A 93 -4.38 -6.90 -6.19
C GLU A 93 -2.88 -6.75 -5.85
N VAL A 94 -2.55 -6.61 -4.59
CA VAL A 94 -1.14 -6.59 -4.14
C VAL A 94 -0.45 -7.90 -4.48
N MET A 95 -1.10 -9.03 -4.20
CA MET A 95 -0.54 -10.36 -4.50
C MET A 95 -0.35 -10.57 -6.00
N LYS A 96 -1.28 -10.07 -6.79
CA LYS A 96 -1.16 -10.12 -8.25
C LYS A 96 0.10 -9.41 -8.74
N LYS A 97 0.38 -8.24 -8.20
CA LYS A 97 1.58 -7.47 -8.54
C LYS A 97 2.86 -8.16 -8.06
N LEU A 98 2.86 -8.68 -6.83
CA LEU A 98 4.00 -9.40 -6.28
C LEU A 98 4.33 -10.65 -7.12
N THR A 99 3.31 -11.37 -7.54
CA THR A 99 3.47 -12.56 -8.38
C THR A 99 3.98 -12.19 -9.77
N SER A 100 3.41 -11.17 -10.40
CA SER A 100 3.84 -10.67 -11.70
C SER A 100 5.30 -10.23 -11.70
N ASN A 101 5.75 -9.64 -10.61
CA ASN A 101 7.12 -9.15 -10.48
C ASN A 101 8.11 -10.23 -9.99
N GLY A 102 7.63 -11.45 -9.78
CA GLY A 102 8.48 -12.57 -9.37
C GLY A 102 8.86 -12.58 -7.89
N PHE A 103 8.26 -11.74 -7.07
CA PHE A 103 8.54 -11.73 -5.62
C PHE A 103 7.86 -12.87 -4.87
N ILE A 104 6.77 -13.38 -5.40
CA ILE A 104 6.06 -14.54 -4.88
C ILE A 104 6.03 -15.61 -5.96
N ASP A 105 6.53 -16.81 -5.63
CA ASP A 105 6.61 -17.94 -6.51
C ASP A 105 6.54 -19.21 -5.67
N ASP A 106 5.37 -19.84 -5.63
CA ASP A 106 5.13 -21.02 -4.79
C ASP A 106 6.01 -22.20 -5.16
N ARG A 107 6.33 -22.35 -6.43
CA ARG A 107 7.23 -23.41 -6.89
C ARG A 107 8.63 -23.23 -6.32
N ARG A 108 9.18 -22.02 -6.41
CA ARG A 108 10.49 -21.70 -5.84
C ARG A 108 10.48 -21.86 -4.32
N TYR A 109 9.39 -21.42 -3.68
CA TYR A 109 9.21 -21.58 -2.23
C TYR A 109 9.27 -23.05 -1.82
N ALA A 110 8.53 -23.91 -2.52
CA ALA A 110 8.50 -25.35 -2.25
C ALA A 110 9.86 -26.00 -2.45
N GLU A 111 10.57 -25.66 -3.52
CA GLU A 111 11.90 -26.17 -3.80
C GLU A 111 12.90 -25.79 -2.70
N ARG A 112 12.87 -24.54 -2.23
CA ARG A 112 13.75 -24.07 -1.17
C ARG A 112 13.42 -24.72 0.17
N ALA A 113 12.16 -24.89 0.49
CA ALA A 113 11.73 -25.58 1.71
C ALA A 113 12.20 -27.03 1.71
N ALA A 114 12.09 -27.72 0.59
CA ALA A 114 12.56 -29.10 0.43
C ALA A 114 14.07 -29.24 0.66
N ARG A 115 14.85 -28.27 0.21
CA ARG A 115 16.32 -28.27 0.41
C ARG A 115 16.75 -28.11 1.87
N LYS A 116 15.89 -27.51 2.70
CA LYS A 116 16.19 -27.31 4.14
C LYS A 116 15.92 -28.54 4.98
N LEU A 117 15.23 -29.51 4.44
CA LEU A 117 14.94 -30.77 5.10
C LEU A 117 16.10 -31.74 4.95
#